data_64fd9784ccb88931311192417b818d36
#
_entry.id   64fd9784ccb88931311192417b818d36
#
_cell.length_a   1.000
_cell.length_b   1.000
_cell.length_c   1.000
_cell.angle_alpha   90.00
_cell.angle_beta   90.00
_cell.angle_gamma   90.00
#
_symmetry.space_group_name_H-M   'P 1'
#
loop_
_entity.id
_entity.type
_entity.pdbx_description
1 polymer ?
#
loop_
_entity_poly.entity_id
_entity_poly.type
_entity_poly.pdbx_seq_one_letter_code
_entity_poly.pdbx_strand_id
1 'polypeptide(L)'
;MTDTSTAAAVFDWDSPPPVGGTEHALWLAHWHFQFENPEQLHMLEQLYHDDIVWEVPSRRVIHHGKREVLENYARIFESCAEPKIEPVERYATAQRVFDDLEMTFKLIDSKGFPNHQLPVGTRIAMRVVHNFHIQDGLIIRENGYEIWRPDISW
;
A
#
# COMPACT_ATOMS: atom_id res chain seq x y z
N MET A 1 -8.44 7.91 34.90
CA MET A 1 -8.64 7.85 33.44
C MET A 1 -7.50 8.62 32.81
N THR A 2 -6.48 7.91 32.39
CA THR A 2 -5.35 8.50 31.66
C THR A 2 -5.67 8.42 30.19
N ASP A 3 -5.98 9.56 29.61
CA ASP A 3 -6.13 9.75 28.17
C ASP A 3 -4.74 9.58 27.54
N THR A 4 -4.45 8.38 27.08
CA THR A 4 -3.29 8.11 26.22
C THR A 4 -3.69 8.34 24.77
N SER A 5 -3.97 9.59 24.42
CA SER A 5 -3.89 10.02 23.03
C SER A 5 -2.43 9.90 22.60
N THR A 6 -2.09 8.76 22.03
CA THR A 6 -0.81 8.58 21.34
C THR A 6 -0.89 9.52 20.13
N ALA A 7 -0.26 10.69 20.24
CA ALA A 7 -0.09 11.56 19.08
C ALA A 7 0.55 10.71 17.97
N ALA A 8 -0.11 10.62 16.82
CA ALA A 8 0.43 9.92 15.68
C ALA A 8 1.84 10.47 15.42
N ALA A 9 2.85 9.61 15.41
CA ALA A 9 4.21 10.01 15.14
C ALA A 9 4.23 10.72 13.79
N VAL A 10 4.63 12.00 13.78
CA VAL A 10 4.79 12.77 12.55
C VAL A 10 6.14 12.37 11.96
N PHE A 11 6.11 11.61 10.88
CA PHE A 11 7.33 11.23 10.15
C PHE A 11 7.72 12.34 9.16
N ASP A 12 8.92 12.88 9.33
CA ASP A 12 9.52 13.82 8.40
C ASP A 12 10.24 13.06 7.28
N TRP A 13 9.95 13.43 6.03
CA TRP A 13 10.62 12.84 4.86
C TRP A 13 12.13 13.11 4.85
N ASP A 14 12.53 14.32 5.23
CA ASP A 14 13.92 14.77 5.18
C ASP A 14 14.74 14.31 6.42
N SER A 15 14.08 13.67 7.38
CA SER A 15 14.70 13.20 8.62
C SER A 15 14.31 11.75 8.93
N PRO A 16 14.72 10.77 8.09
CA PRO A 16 14.37 9.38 8.31
C PRO A 16 15.00 8.85 9.62
N PRO A 17 14.26 8.02 10.36
CA PRO A 17 14.83 7.32 11.51
C PRO A 17 16.00 6.41 11.10
N PRO A 18 16.91 6.06 12.02
CA PRO A 18 18.02 5.17 11.71
C PRO A 18 17.56 3.83 11.13
N VAL A 19 18.23 3.41 10.05
CA VAL A 19 17.98 2.12 9.40
C VAL A 19 18.18 0.95 10.38
N GLY A 20 17.33 -0.06 10.28
CA GLY A 20 17.40 -1.27 11.11
C GLY A 20 16.55 -1.25 12.37
N GLY A 21 15.81 -0.17 12.60
CA GLY A 21 14.86 -0.05 13.72
C GLY A 21 13.40 -0.12 13.29
N THR A 22 12.52 -0.37 14.26
CA THR A 22 11.07 -0.38 14.04
C THR A 22 10.54 0.97 13.57
N GLU A 23 11.11 2.08 14.05
CA GLU A 23 10.71 3.43 13.64
C GLU A 23 10.98 3.68 12.15
N HIS A 24 12.12 3.19 11.64
CA HIS A 24 12.42 3.26 10.20
C HIS A 24 11.44 2.44 9.37
N ALA A 25 11.07 1.26 9.85
CA ALA A 25 10.07 0.43 9.19
C ALA A 25 8.70 1.12 9.10
N LEU A 26 8.27 1.76 10.18
CA LEU A 26 7.02 2.55 10.22
C LEU A 26 7.12 3.80 9.33
N TRP A 27 8.29 4.44 9.27
CA TRP A 27 8.56 5.57 8.38
C TRP A 27 8.41 5.17 6.90
N LEU A 28 8.95 4.02 6.50
CA LEU A 28 8.79 3.48 5.14
C LEU A 28 7.31 3.26 4.79
N ALA A 29 6.55 2.62 5.68
CA ALA A 29 5.14 2.35 5.47
C ALA A 29 4.30 3.64 5.43
N HIS A 30 4.62 4.62 6.26
CA HIS A 30 3.96 5.93 6.26
C HIS A 30 4.13 6.62 4.92
N TRP A 31 5.36 6.72 4.42
CA TRP A 31 5.63 7.40 3.15
C TRP A 31 5.17 6.60 1.94
N HIS A 32 5.18 5.27 2.01
CA HIS A 32 4.52 4.44 1.01
C HIS A 32 3.05 4.83 0.83
N PHE A 33 2.32 4.92 1.95
CA PHE A 33 0.92 5.34 1.95
C PHE A 33 0.73 6.77 1.39
N GLN A 34 1.60 7.72 1.77
CA GLN A 34 1.52 9.11 1.31
C GLN A 34 1.78 9.24 -0.20
N PHE A 35 2.68 8.42 -0.74
CA PHE A 35 3.07 8.47 -2.15
C PHE A 35 2.21 7.61 -3.08
N GLU A 36 1.25 6.88 -2.53
CA GLU A 36 0.35 6.00 -3.28
C GLU A 36 -0.77 6.82 -3.96
N ASN A 37 -0.37 7.71 -4.85
CA ASN A 37 -1.23 8.55 -5.66
C ASN A 37 -0.54 8.93 -6.99
N PRO A 38 -1.30 9.36 -8.03
CA PRO A 38 -0.74 9.64 -9.36
C PRO A 38 0.34 10.71 -9.38
N GLU A 39 0.21 11.76 -8.56
CA GLU A 39 1.14 12.89 -8.57
C GLU A 39 2.50 12.54 -7.94
N GLN A 40 2.52 11.63 -6.98
CA GLN A 40 3.70 11.29 -6.20
C GLN A 40 4.21 9.86 -6.44
N LEU A 41 3.65 9.14 -7.41
CA LEU A 41 4.05 7.77 -7.73
C LEU A 41 5.57 7.61 -7.94
N HIS A 42 6.21 8.59 -8.56
CA HIS A 42 7.67 8.58 -8.76
C HIS A 42 8.47 8.56 -7.44
N MET A 43 7.87 9.01 -6.33
CA MET A 43 8.51 8.98 -5.01
C MET A 43 8.56 7.57 -4.41
N LEU A 44 7.63 6.69 -4.78
CA LEU A 44 7.66 5.28 -4.33
C LEU A 44 8.95 4.57 -4.72
N GLU A 45 9.56 4.94 -5.84
CA GLU A 45 10.83 4.36 -6.28
C GLU A 45 11.94 4.49 -5.23
N GLN A 46 11.91 5.56 -4.45
CA GLN A 46 12.93 5.83 -3.42
C GLN A 46 12.77 4.94 -2.17
N LEU A 47 11.59 4.35 -1.98
CA LEU A 47 11.31 3.43 -0.86
C LEU A 47 11.63 1.97 -1.20
N TYR A 48 11.75 1.64 -2.48
CA TYR A 48 11.89 0.26 -2.95
C TYR A 48 13.35 -0.14 -3.17
N HIS A 49 13.66 -1.36 -2.74
CA HIS A 49 14.88 -2.07 -3.15
C HIS A 49 14.83 -2.36 -4.66
N ASP A 50 15.97 -2.44 -5.34
CA ASP A 50 16.03 -2.73 -6.78
C ASP A 50 15.39 -4.08 -7.14
N ASP A 51 15.50 -5.07 -6.25
CA ASP A 51 14.93 -6.41 -6.39
C ASP A 51 13.53 -6.53 -5.75
N ILE A 52 12.79 -5.44 -5.65
CA ILE A 52 11.41 -5.46 -5.11
C ILE A 52 10.54 -6.51 -5.80
N VAL A 53 9.79 -7.26 -5.00
CA VAL A 53 8.73 -8.15 -5.45
C VAL A 53 7.40 -7.66 -4.88
N TRP A 54 6.46 -7.39 -5.75
CA TRP A 54 5.09 -7.03 -5.42
C TRP A 54 4.16 -8.19 -5.78
N GLU A 55 3.32 -8.64 -4.85
CA GLU A 55 2.47 -9.81 -5.04
C GLU A 55 1.10 -9.65 -4.41
N VAL A 56 0.06 -10.03 -5.15
CA VAL A 56 -1.31 -10.21 -4.64
C VAL A 56 -1.76 -11.64 -4.90
N PRO A 57 -1.62 -12.53 -3.90
CA PRO A 57 -1.90 -13.96 -4.07
C PRO A 57 -3.35 -14.26 -4.46
N SER A 58 -4.33 -13.52 -3.91
CA SER A 58 -5.75 -13.71 -4.22
C SER A 58 -6.09 -13.49 -5.69
N ARG A 59 -5.34 -12.64 -6.38
CA ARG A 59 -5.49 -12.38 -7.81
C ARG A 59 -4.44 -13.09 -8.67
N ARG A 60 -3.50 -13.83 -8.06
CA ARG A 60 -2.38 -14.51 -8.76
C ARG A 60 -1.54 -13.54 -9.60
N VAL A 61 -1.25 -12.38 -9.05
CA VAL A 61 -0.46 -11.34 -9.71
C VAL A 61 0.86 -11.16 -8.98
N ILE A 62 1.95 -11.10 -9.73
CA ILE A 62 3.30 -10.85 -9.21
C ILE A 62 4.05 -9.95 -10.20
N HIS A 63 4.79 -8.98 -9.66
CA HIS A 63 5.65 -8.08 -10.42
C HIS A 63 7.05 -8.04 -9.80
N HIS A 64 8.07 -7.92 -10.63
CA HIS A 64 9.47 -7.92 -10.22
C HIS A 64 10.16 -6.63 -10.65
N GLY A 65 10.88 -6.02 -9.71
CA GLY A 65 11.65 -4.81 -9.94
C GLY A 65 10.82 -3.53 -9.97
N LYS A 66 11.49 -2.42 -9.70
CA LYS A 66 10.84 -1.10 -9.54
C LYS A 66 9.98 -0.72 -10.74
N ARG A 67 10.45 -0.94 -11.95
CA ARG A 67 9.74 -0.54 -13.16
C ARG A 67 8.37 -1.23 -13.27
N GLU A 68 8.32 -2.56 -13.14
CA GLU A 68 7.06 -3.29 -13.24
C GLU A 68 6.09 -2.91 -12.12
N VAL A 69 6.60 -2.72 -10.91
CA VAL A 69 5.79 -2.33 -9.75
C VAL A 69 5.19 -0.93 -9.94
N LEU A 70 5.98 0.04 -10.38
CA LEU A 70 5.48 1.40 -10.62
C LEU A 70 4.48 1.45 -11.79
N GLU A 71 4.73 0.72 -12.88
CA GLU A 71 3.79 0.58 -13.99
C GLU A 71 2.47 -0.07 -13.54
N ASN A 72 2.54 -1.06 -12.61
CA ASN A 72 1.35 -1.65 -12.02
C ASN A 72 0.56 -0.65 -11.19
N TYR A 73 1.19 0.15 -10.34
CA TYR A 73 0.53 1.22 -9.59
C TYR A 73 -0.13 2.26 -10.49
N ALA A 74 0.53 2.66 -11.58
CA ALA A 74 -0.08 3.56 -12.55
C ALA A 74 -1.38 2.98 -13.12
N ARG A 75 -1.39 1.70 -13.50
CA ARG A 75 -2.61 1.02 -13.96
C ARG A 75 -3.68 0.91 -12.89
N ILE A 76 -3.30 0.70 -11.62
CA ILE A 76 -4.24 0.68 -10.48
C ILE A 76 -4.94 2.03 -10.38
N PHE A 77 -4.19 3.14 -10.40
CA PHE A 77 -4.79 4.47 -10.31
C PHE A 77 -5.71 4.79 -11.49
N GLU A 78 -5.32 4.41 -12.71
CA GLU A 78 -6.16 4.56 -13.90
C GLU A 78 -7.44 3.73 -13.85
N SER A 79 -7.47 2.67 -13.06
CA SER A 79 -8.61 1.76 -12.92
C SER A 79 -9.60 2.17 -11.82
N CYS A 80 -9.26 3.18 -11.01
CA CYS A 80 -10.05 3.66 -9.88
C CYS A 80 -10.60 5.06 -10.13
N ALA A 81 -11.91 5.24 -9.97
CA ALA A 81 -12.49 6.57 -9.82
C ALA A 81 -12.88 6.81 -8.34
N GLU A 82 -12.74 8.04 -7.91
CA GLU A 82 -13.10 8.49 -6.56
C GLU A 82 -12.49 7.61 -5.43
N PRO A 83 -11.18 7.33 -5.46
CA PRO A 83 -10.56 6.48 -4.46
C PRO A 83 -10.54 7.17 -3.10
N LYS A 84 -10.84 6.40 -2.06
CA LYS A 84 -10.69 6.79 -0.67
C LYS A 84 -10.01 5.67 0.07
N ILE A 85 -8.92 5.99 0.77
CA ILE A 85 -8.13 5.01 1.52
C ILE A 85 -8.11 5.45 2.99
N GLU A 86 -8.51 4.56 3.87
CA GLU A 86 -8.54 4.78 5.31
C GLU A 86 -7.64 3.75 6.01
N PRO A 87 -6.64 4.19 6.80
CA PRO A 87 -5.85 3.27 7.60
C PRO A 87 -6.69 2.71 8.74
N VAL A 88 -6.54 1.41 9.01
CA VAL A 88 -7.22 0.70 10.10
C VAL A 88 -6.25 0.38 11.22
N GLU A 89 -5.14 -0.28 10.90
CA GLU A 89 -4.13 -0.66 11.88
C GLU A 89 -2.77 -0.77 11.21
N ARG A 90 -1.73 -0.31 11.91
CA ARG A 90 -0.35 -0.47 11.47
C ARG A 90 0.55 -0.78 12.64
N TYR A 91 1.39 -1.80 12.49
CA TYR A 91 2.46 -2.10 13.41
C TYR A 91 3.65 -2.73 12.68
N ALA A 92 4.81 -2.73 13.32
CA ALA A 92 6.03 -3.19 12.69
C ALA A 92 6.98 -3.88 13.66
N THR A 93 7.85 -4.70 13.08
CA THR A 93 9.18 -5.02 13.59
C THR A 93 10.22 -4.26 12.75
N ALA A 94 11.49 -4.41 13.05
CA ALA A 94 12.54 -3.80 12.23
C ALA A 94 12.57 -4.27 10.76
N GLN A 95 11.98 -5.43 10.46
CA GLN A 95 12.07 -6.07 9.15
C GLN A 95 10.72 -6.36 8.49
N ARG A 96 9.61 -6.09 9.18
CA ARG A 96 8.25 -6.39 8.69
C ARG A 96 7.30 -5.28 9.11
N VAL A 97 6.39 -4.93 8.21
CA VAL A 97 5.27 -4.05 8.53
C VAL A 97 3.97 -4.75 8.17
N PHE A 98 3.05 -4.72 9.10
CA PHE A 98 1.64 -5.02 8.88
C PHE A 98 0.92 -3.68 8.70
N ASP A 99 0.28 -3.48 7.55
CA ASP A 99 -0.44 -2.24 7.22
C ASP A 99 -1.83 -2.56 6.69
N ASP A 100 -2.82 -2.42 7.55
CA ASP A 100 -4.22 -2.78 7.27
C ASP A 100 -4.99 -1.52 6.87
N LEU A 101 -5.58 -1.56 5.69
CA LEU A 101 -6.27 -0.44 5.05
C LEU A 101 -7.67 -0.85 4.58
N GLU A 102 -8.59 0.10 4.56
CA GLU A 102 -9.84 0.00 3.82
C GLU A 102 -9.82 0.97 2.64
N MET A 103 -10.06 0.47 1.44
CA MET A 103 -10.11 1.24 0.21
C MET A 103 -11.49 1.15 -0.42
N THR A 104 -12.10 2.30 -0.70
CA THR A 104 -13.33 2.39 -1.47
C THR A 104 -13.07 3.13 -2.79
N PHE A 105 -13.62 2.62 -3.87
CA PHE A 105 -13.47 3.23 -5.19
C PHE A 105 -14.53 2.70 -6.15
N LYS A 106 -14.73 3.39 -7.28
CA LYS A 106 -15.48 2.85 -8.40
C LYS A 106 -14.49 2.21 -9.37
N LEU A 107 -14.69 0.92 -9.67
CA LEU A 107 -13.90 0.20 -10.66
C LEU A 107 -14.31 0.64 -12.07
N ILE A 108 -13.45 1.37 -12.78
CA ILE A 108 -13.74 1.90 -14.11
C ILE A 108 -13.01 1.18 -15.24
N ASP A 109 -11.95 0.41 -14.90
CA ASP A 109 -11.15 -0.38 -15.82
C ASP A 109 -10.59 -1.61 -15.10
N SER A 110 -10.26 -2.66 -15.86
CA SER A 110 -9.70 -3.91 -15.31
C SER A 110 -8.17 -3.96 -15.30
N LYS A 111 -7.49 -3.03 -15.97
CA LYS A 111 -6.03 -3.11 -16.23
C LYS A 111 -5.19 -3.13 -14.96
N GLY A 112 -5.60 -2.37 -13.94
CA GLY A 112 -4.90 -2.31 -12.66
C GLY A 112 -5.20 -3.48 -11.73
N PHE A 113 -6.29 -4.21 -12.01
CA PHE A 113 -6.75 -5.31 -11.17
C PHE A 113 -7.03 -6.59 -11.96
N PRO A 114 -6.00 -7.16 -12.63
CA PRO A 114 -6.21 -8.42 -13.33
C PRO A 114 -6.73 -9.51 -12.38
N ASN A 115 -7.58 -10.38 -12.91
CA ASN A 115 -8.23 -11.48 -12.18
C ASN A 115 -9.18 -11.06 -11.04
N HIS A 116 -9.65 -9.81 -11.02
CA HIS A 116 -10.72 -9.42 -10.10
C HIS A 116 -12.05 -10.12 -10.47
N GLN A 117 -12.94 -10.27 -9.47
CA GLN A 117 -14.17 -11.05 -9.62
C GLN A 117 -15.44 -10.18 -9.78
N LEU A 118 -15.36 -8.89 -9.53
CA LEU A 118 -16.51 -7.99 -9.59
C LEU A 118 -16.57 -7.24 -10.93
N PRO A 119 -17.75 -6.96 -11.48
CA PRO A 119 -17.88 -6.28 -12.77
C PRO A 119 -17.30 -4.86 -12.76
N VAL A 120 -16.73 -4.43 -13.89
CA VAL A 120 -16.41 -3.01 -14.12
C VAL A 120 -17.68 -2.18 -13.99
N GLY A 121 -17.57 -1.02 -13.36
CA GLY A 121 -18.71 -0.17 -12.99
C GLY A 121 -19.19 -0.37 -11.55
N THR A 122 -18.75 -1.44 -10.87
CA THR A 122 -19.09 -1.69 -9.48
C THR A 122 -18.35 -0.71 -8.55
N ARG A 123 -19.07 -0.20 -7.56
CA ARG A 123 -18.45 0.48 -6.41
C ARG A 123 -17.91 -0.59 -5.46
N ILE A 124 -16.63 -0.50 -5.17
CA ILE A 124 -15.88 -1.52 -4.42
C ILE A 124 -15.59 -1.00 -3.02
N ALA A 125 -15.75 -1.86 -2.02
CA ALA A 125 -15.09 -1.75 -0.73
C ALA A 125 -14.10 -2.89 -0.60
N MET A 126 -12.82 -2.57 -0.54
CA MET A 126 -11.73 -3.54 -0.45
C MET A 126 -11.01 -3.39 0.87
N ARG A 127 -10.88 -4.49 1.62
CA ARG A 127 -9.93 -4.55 2.72
C ARG A 127 -8.63 -5.09 2.20
N VAL A 128 -7.55 -4.34 2.39
CA VAL A 128 -6.22 -4.77 1.96
C VAL A 128 -5.24 -4.69 3.13
N VAL A 129 -4.48 -5.76 3.31
CA VAL A 129 -3.34 -5.77 4.23
C VAL A 129 -2.09 -5.81 3.39
N HIS A 130 -1.25 -4.79 3.52
CA HIS A 130 0.12 -4.84 3.01
C HIS A 130 1.03 -5.47 4.08
N ASN A 131 1.79 -6.47 3.67
CA ASN A 131 2.88 -7.01 4.46
C ASN A 131 4.19 -6.64 3.77
N PHE A 132 4.88 -5.61 4.29
CA PHE A 132 6.18 -5.20 3.76
C PHE A 132 7.30 -6.00 4.39
N HIS A 133 8.24 -6.43 3.56
CA HIS A 133 9.53 -6.94 4.00
C HIS A 133 10.59 -5.87 3.76
N ILE A 134 11.45 -5.64 4.75
CA ILE A 134 12.47 -4.60 4.71
C ILE A 134 13.84 -5.24 4.74
N GLN A 135 14.70 -4.81 3.83
CA GLN A 135 16.10 -5.19 3.74
C GLN A 135 16.93 -3.98 3.34
N ASP A 136 18.06 -3.76 4.02
CA ASP A 136 18.98 -2.65 3.76
C ASP A 136 18.30 -1.26 3.78
N GLY A 137 17.29 -1.10 4.64
CA GLY A 137 16.55 0.14 4.80
C GLY A 137 15.53 0.43 3.70
N LEU A 138 15.22 -0.54 2.83
CA LEU A 138 14.29 -0.41 1.72
C LEU A 138 13.25 -1.55 1.73
N ILE A 139 12.11 -1.31 1.08
CA ILE A 139 11.07 -2.33 0.91
C ILE A 139 11.51 -3.28 -0.22
N ILE A 140 11.81 -4.53 0.13
CA ILE A 140 12.20 -5.57 -0.83
C ILE A 140 11.05 -6.47 -1.24
N ARG A 141 9.97 -6.50 -0.46
CA ARG A 141 8.76 -7.24 -0.81
C ARG A 141 7.54 -6.51 -0.29
N GLU A 142 6.51 -6.49 -1.10
CA GLU A 142 5.19 -6.00 -0.77
C GLU A 142 4.16 -7.06 -1.14
N ASN A 143 3.54 -7.68 -0.14
CA ASN A 143 2.43 -8.60 -0.35
C ASN A 143 1.12 -7.88 -0.02
N GLY A 144 0.18 -7.89 -0.95
CA GLY A 144 -1.18 -7.41 -0.76
C GLY A 144 -2.14 -8.57 -0.53
N TYR A 145 -2.80 -8.62 0.62
CA TYR A 145 -3.87 -9.57 0.90
C TYR A 145 -5.21 -8.85 0.82
N GLU A 146 -5.95 -9.11 -0.24
CA GLU A 146 -7.15 -8.36 -0.60
C GLU A 146 -8.42 -9.17 -0.34
N ILE A 147 -9.42 -8.49 0.24
CA ILE A 147 -10.79 -8.98 0.34
C ILE A 147 -11.68 -7.99 -0.41
N TRP A 148 -12.24 -8.44 -1.51
CA TRP A 148 -13.08 -7.64 -2.40
C TRP A 148 -14.55 -7.82 -2.09
N ARG A 149 -15.29 -6.73 -1.99
CA ARG A 149 -16.75 -6.75 -1.86
C ARG A 149 -17.36 -5.54 -2.58
N PRO A 150 -18.63 -5.63 -3.03
CA PRO A 150 -19.37 -4.45 -3.42
C PRO A 150 -19.51 -3.49 -2.22
N ASP A 151 -19.37 -2.19 -2.47
CA ASP A 151 -19.68 -1.17 -1.46
C ASP A 151 -21.19 -1.01 -1.38
N ILE A 152 -21.79 -1.72 -0.44
CA ILE A 152 -23.21 -1.63 -0.15
C ILE A 152 -23.36 -0.64 0.99
N SER A 153 -23.70 0.61 0.68
CA SER A 153 -24.12 1.57 1.70
C SER A 153 -25.45 1.12 2.30
N TRP A 154 -25.47 0.99 3.61
CA TRP A 154 -26.66 0.67 4.41
C TRP A 154 -27.49 1.93 4.65
#